data_0e6018f4fb280b9a0ef58586c6cb84d3
#
_entry.id   0e6018f4fb280b9a0ef58586c6cb84d3
#
_cell.length_a   1.000
_cell.length_b   1.000
_cell.length_c   1.000
_cell.angle_alpha   90.00
_cell.angle_beta   90.00
_cell.angle_gamma   90.00
#
_symmetry.space_group_name_H-M   'P 1'
#
loop_
_entity.id
_entity.type
_entity.pdbx_description
1 polymer ?
#
loop_
_entity_poly.entity_id
_entity_poly.type
_entity_poly.pdbx_seq_one_letter_code
_entity_poly.pdbx_strand_id
1 'polypeptide(L)' 'MNPETVKRIEAYLRKTLNPGISLMARPRVTDSVEVQLGGEHLGLVYLIEDEGETSYQVEMTILQEDLEG' A
#
# COMPACT_ATOMS: atom_id res chain seq x y z
N MET A 1 7.43 6.47 6.36
CA MET A 1 7.33 7.02 5.00
C MET A 1 6.77 8.43 5.06
N ASN A 2 7.29 9.32 4.25
CA ASN A 2 6.89 10.73 4.22
C ASN A 2 5.40 10.86 3.86
N PRO A 3 4.60 11.64 4.61
CA PRO A 3 3.16 11.78 4.30
C PRO A 3 2.87 12.27 2.89
N GLU A 4 3.71 13.15 2.35
CA GLU A 4 3.53 13.62 0.98
C GLU A 4 3.74 12.49 -0.03
N THR A 5 4.75 11.66 0.20
CA THR A 5 5.02 10.48 -0.63
C THR A 5 3.85 9.50 -0.56
N VAL A 6 3.31 9.29 0.64
CA VAL A 6 2.15 8.41 0.83
C VAL A 6 0.96 8.90 0.00
N LYS A 7 0.69 10.20 0.02
CA LYS A 7 -0.40 10.77 -0.78
C LYS A 7 -0.19 10.59 -2.27
N ARG A 8 1.05 10.69 -2.73
CA ARG A 8 1.38 10.50 -4.14
C ARG A 8 1.20 9.04 -4.56
N ILE A 9 1.61 8.11 -3.72
CA ILE A 9 1.42 6.69 -3.98
C ILE A 9 -0.07 6.37 -3.99
N GLU A 10 -0.82 6.90 -3.03
CA GLU A 10 -2.26 6.70 -2.96
C GLU A 10 -2.95 7.19 -4.23
N ALA A 11 -2.60 8.38 -4.69
CA ALA A 11 -3.18 8.93 -5.92
C ALA A 11 -2.85 8.05 -7.12
N TYR A 12 -1.63 7.54 -7.19
CA TYR A 12 -1.20 6.65 -8.27
C TYR A 12 -2.00 5.34 -8.25
N LEU A 13 -2.15 4.75 -7.08
CA LEU A 13 -2.88 3.48 -6.95
C LEU A 13 -4.37 3.65 -7.23
N ARG A 14 -4.95 4.79 -6.85
CA ARG A 14 -6.35 5.09 -7.15
C ARG A 14 -6.58 5.21 -8.65
N LYS A 15 -5.63 5.81 -9.35
CA LYS A 15 -5.71 5.98 -10.80
C LYS A 15 -5.45 4.67 -11.52
N THR A 16 -4.49 3.88 -11.04
CA THR A 16 -4.00 2.68 -11.74
C THR A 16 -4.85 1.46 -11.44
N LEU A 17 -5.29 1.30 -10.22
CA LEU A 17 -6.00 0.10 -9.76
C LEU A 17 -7.45 0.36 -9.41
N ASN A 18 -7.74 1.18 -8.41
CA ASN A 18 -9.10 1.37 -7.94
C ASN A 18 -9.22 2.69 -7.19
N PRO A 19 -10.20 3.55 -7.53
CA PRO A 19 -10.37 4.83 -6.85
C PRO A 19 -10.76 4.72 -5.38
N GLY A 20 -11.17 3.56 -4.91
CA GLY A 20 -11.51 3.33 -3.52
C GLY A 20 -10.34 2.99 -2.61
N ILE A 21 -9.13 2.89 -3.16
CA ILE A 21 -7.95 2.56 -2.37
C ILE A 21 -7.59 3.70 -1.44
N SER A 22 -7.25 3.37 -0.20
CA SER A 22 -6.67 4.32 0.75
C SER A 22 -5.44 3.70 1.41
N LEU A 23 -4.50 4.56 1.78
CA LEU A 23 -3.29 4.14 2.46
C LEU A 23 -3.32 4.67 3.89
N MET A 24 -2.92 3.83 4.83
CA MET A 24 -2.92 4.18 6.24
C MET A 24 -1.55 3.94 6.84
N ALA A 25 -1.07 4.92 7.61
CA ALA A 25 0.20 4.78 8.33
C ALA A 25 0.10 3.65 9.35
N ARG A 26 1.21 2.93 9.52
CA ARG A 26 1.31 1.87 10.51
C ARG A 26 2.03 2.43 11.75
N PRO A 27 1.47 2.25 12.95
CA PRO A 27 2.15 2.68 14.17
C PRO A 27 3.51 1.99 14.28
N ARG A 28 4.55 2.77 14.61
CA ARG A 28 5.91 2.26 14.85
C ARG A 28 6.60 1.66 13.63
N VAL A 29 6.01 1.77 12.44
CA VAL A 29 6.63 1.29 11.20
C VAL A 29 6.73 2.48 10.27
N THR A 30 7.94 2.81 9.83
CA THR A 30 8.19 4.03 9.06
C THR A 30 8.41 3.79 7.56
N ASP A 31 8.66 2.56 7.16
CA ASP A 31 9.00 2.22 5.79
C ASP A 31 7.89 1.48 5.03
N SER A 32 6.71 1.40 5.63
CA SER A 32 5.57 0.79 4.96
C SER A 32 4.26 1.40 5.44
N VAL A 33 3.23 1.26 4.60
CA VAL A 33 1.87 1.70 4.93
C VAL A 33 0.90 0.60 4.53
N GLU A 34 -0.27 0.58 5.16
CA GLU A 34 -1.32 -0.37 4.83
C GLU A 34 -2.12 0.09 3.62
N VAL A 35 -2.50 -0.86 2.78
CA VAL A 35 -3.40 -0.63 1.65
C VAL A 35 -4.78 -1.15 2.03
N GLN A 36 -5.78 -0.30 1.92
CA GLN A 36 -7.17 -0.67 2.21
C GLN A 36 -8.08 -0.33 1.05
N LEU A 37 -9.15 -1.09 0.93
CA LEU A 37 -10.20 -0.84 -0.07
C LEU A 37 -11.54 -1.10 0.60
N GLY A 38 -12.36 -0.06 0.69
CA GLY A 38 -13.68 -0.18 1.32
C GLY A 38 -13.61 -0.59 2.79
N GLY A 39 -12.56 -0.18 3.50
CA GLY A 39 -12.36 -0.54 4.89
C GLY A 39 -11.72 -1.91 5.10
N GLU A 40 -11.45 -2.63 4.02
CA GLU A 40 -10.83 -3.94 4.09
C GLU A 40 -9.32 -3.85 3.86
N HIS A 41 -8.56 -4.49 4.74
CA HIS A 41 -7.10 -4.54 4.59
C HIS A 41 -6.74 -5.45 3.41
N LEU A 42 -6.00 -4.91 2.45
CA LEU A 42 -5.55 -5.67 1.29
C LEU A 42 -4.10 -6.09 1.39
N GLY A 43 -3.25 -5.21 1.85
CA GLY A 43 -1.83 -5.49 1.88
C GLY A 43 -1.01 -4.32 2.36
N LEU A 44 0.22 -4.24 1.89
CA LEU A 44 1.19 -3.24 2.33
C LEU A 44 1.92 -2.64 1.14
N VAL A 45 2.36 -1.40 1.30
CA VAL A 45 3.32 -0.78 0.38
C VAL A 45 4.61 -0.60 1.15
N TYR A 46 5.70 -1.08 0.58
CA TYR A 46 7.03 -0.98 1.17
C TYR A 46 7.89 0.00 0.40
N LEU A 47 8.66 0.79 1.14
CA LEU A 47 9.72 1.62 0.58
C LEU A 47 10.94 0.73 0.36
N ILE A 48 11.47 0.73 -0.85
CA ILE A 48 12.66 -0.02 -1.18
C ILE A 48 13.71 0.95 -1.71
N GLU A 49 14.87 0.96 -1.06
CA GLU A 49 16.01 1.76 -1.50
C GLU A 49 17.17 0.82 -1.80
N ASP A 50 17.59 0.78 -3.04
CA ASP A 50 18.62 -0.14 -3.49
C ASP A 50 19.51 0.56 -4.52
N GLU A 51 20.82 0.57 -4.25
CA GLU A 51 21.82 1.14 -5.14
C GLU A 51 21.49 2.56 -5.62
N GLY A 52 20.96 3.38 -4.71
CA GLY A 52 20.62 4.77 -5.04
C GLY A 52 19.27 4.93 -5.72
N GLU A 53 18.57 3.84 -5.98
CA GLU A 53 17.24 3.90 -6.55
C GLU A 53 16.17 3.72 -5.49
N THR A 54 15.11 4.48 -5.60
CA THR A 54 13.96 4.38 -4.70
C THR A 54 12.78 3.80 -5.47
N SER A 55 12.17 2.77 -4.90
CA SER A 55 10.96 2.19 -5.47
C SER A 55 9.99 1.81 -4.36
N TYR A 56 8.76 1.50 -4.73
CA TYR A 56 7.72 1.13 -3.78
C TYR A 56 7.10 -0.17 -4.25
N GLN A 57 7.07 -1.14 -3.35
CA GLN A 57 6.51 -2.45 -3.68
C GLN A 57 5.17 -2.62 -2.99
N VAL A 58 4.15 -2.97 -3.76
CA VAL A 58 2.83 -3.30 -3.24
C VAL A 58 2.75 -4.80 -3.06
N GLU A 59 2.42 -5.24 -1.86
CA GLU A 59 2.28 -6.66 -1.54
C GLU A 59 0.88 -6.92 -1.03
N MET A 60 0.22 -7.92 -1.61
CA MET A 60 -1.14 -8.28 -1.22
C MET A 60 -1.23 -9.77 -0.96
N THR A 61 -1.84 -10.13 0.17
CA THR A 61 -2.04 -11.53 0.53
C THR A 61 -3.49 -11.91 0.25
N ILE A 62 -3.67 -12.98 -0.50
CA ILE A 62 -4.99 -13.55 -0.78
C ILE A 62 -5.12 -14.81 0.07
N LEU A 63 -6.07 -14.82 0.98
CA LEU A 63 -6.30 -15.97 1.84
C LEU A 63 -7.16 -17.00 1.12
N GLN A 64 -6.97 -18.27 1.46
CA GLN A 64 -7.77 -19.33 0.87
C GLN A 64 -9.27 -19.08 1.07
N GLU A 65 -9.65 -18.60 2.25
CA GLU A 65 -11.06 -18.30 2.54
C GLU A 65 -11.64 -17.20 1.67
N ASP A 66 -10.80 -16.28 1.17
CA ASP A 66 -11.26 -15.22 0.27
C ASP A 66 -11.68 -15.79 -1.09
N LEU A 67 -11.12 -16.92 -1.47
CA LEU A 67 -11.42 -17.58 -2.74
C LEU A 67 -12.68 -18.44 -2.67
N GLU A 68 -13.11 -18.78 -1.47
CA GLU A 68 -14.24 -19.68 -1.27
C GLU A 68 -15.58 -18.97 -1.13
N GLY A 69 -15.55 -17.68 -1.00
CA GLY A 69 -16.76 -16.96 -0.73
C GLY A 69 -16.95 -15.73 -1.48
#